data_8148fe886336bfed92a949ccbd4e6e1e
#
_entry.id   8148fe886336bfed92a949ccbd4e6e1e
#
_cell.length_a   1.000
_cell.length_b   1.000
_cell.length_c   1.000
_cell.angle_alpha   90.00
_cell.angle_beta   90.00
_cell.angle_gamma   90.00
#
_symmetry.space_group_name_H-M   'P 1'
#
loop_
_entity.id
_entity.type
_entity.pdbx_description
1 polymer ?
#
loop_
_entity_poly.entity_id
_entity_poly.type
_entity_poly.pdbx_seq_one_letter_code
_entity_poly.pdbx_strand_id
1 'polypeptide(L)'
;MQNISKKQNMIKKTTLLGVLGNLFLVIIKLIVGIISNSQSMLADALHSIEDMMSSVVSYIAIKISSKPSDKEHPYGHGKVEYTFSFLISIIMIIVSITMIKSTISNIISGVRITFNIWMVFVCVVTILIKIGLYIYSNRKYKLTKNILIRAARDDHRNDIFVTTSVLISTIASIFGIYYVDYIFSIIISLFIAFVGIKIFKISYMVLICLLYTSPSPRD
;
A
#
# COMPACT_ATOMS: atom_id res chain seq x y z
N MET A 1 26.41 2.61 21.84
CA MET A 1 25.45 3.68 21.53
C MET A 1 25.52 4.18 20.08
N GLN A 2 26.69 4.44 19.49
CA GLN A 2 26.80 4.91 18.07
C GLN A 2 26.19 3.97 17.02
N ASN A 3 26.27 2.64 17.21
CA ASN A 3 25.71 1.68 16.26
C ASN A 3 24.17 1.65 16.21
N ILE A 4 23.52 1.92 17.35
CA ILE A 4 22.05 1.95 17.47
C ILE A 4 21.53 3.22 16.80
N SER A 5 22.12 4.38 17.03
CA SER A 5 21.79 5.65 16.40
C SER A 5 21.96 5.60 14.87
N LYS A 6 23.04 4.99 14.38
CA LYS A 6 23.29 4.82 12.95
C LYS A 6 22.25 3.90 12.28
N LYS A 7 21.82 2.85 12.97
CA LYS A 7 20.76 1.95 12.50
C LYS A 7 19.40 2.64 12.43
N GLN A 8 19.04 3.42 13.46
CA GLN A 8 17.80 4.20 13.48
C GLN A 8 17.76 5.28 12.38
N ASN A 9 18.86 5.98 12.15
CA ASN A 9 18.96 6.98 11.07
C ASN A 9 18.85 6.35 9.67
N MET A 10 19.38 5.13 9.48
CA MET A 10 19.19 4.40 8.22
C MET A 10 17.72 4.02 7.99
N ILE A 11 17.03 3.55 9.02
CA ILE A 11 15.59 3.21 8.93
C ILE A 11 14.79 4.46 8.57
N LYS A 12 14.97 5.57 9.30
CA LYS A 12 14.28 6.84 9.03
C LYS A 12 14.48 7.35 7.61
N LYS A 13 15.72 7.36 7.11
CA LYS A 13 16.03 7.80 5.73
C LYS A 13 15.38 6.89 4.70
N THR A 14 15.42 5.58 4.88
CA THR A 14 14.81 4.62 3.94
C THR A 14 13.29 4.80 3.87
N THR A 15 12.64 4.96 5.03
CA THR A 15 11.19 5.19 5.10
C THR A 15 10.80 6.53 4.47
N LEU A 16 11.53 7.61 4.76
CA LEU A 16 11.22 8.94 4.21
C LEU A 16 11.38 8.98 2.67
N LEU A 17 12.45 8.39 2.15
CA LEU A 17 12.65 8.30 0.69
C LEU A 17 11.54 7.48 0.02
N GLY A 18 11.11 6.39 0.66
CA GLY A 18 9.99 5.59 0.17
C GLY A 18 8.67 6.39 0.13
N VAL A 19 8.36 7.12 1.20
CA VAL A 19 7.12 7.93 1.27
C VAL A 19 7.11 9.05 0.22
N LEU A 20 8.19 9.81 0.10
CA LEU A 20 8.28 10.91 -0.87
C LEU A 20 8.25 10.40 -2.32
N GLY A 21 8.97 9.32 -2.61
CA GLY A 21 8.94 8.70 -3.93
C GLY A 21 7.55 8.16 -4.29
N ASN A 22 6.88 7.50 -3.34
CA ASN A 22 5.53 6.99 -3.54
C ASN A 22 4.51 8.13 -3.76
N LEU A 23 4.60 9.22 -2.99
CA LEU A 23 3.70 10.37 -3.15
C LEU A 23 3.79 10.96 -4.57
N PHE A 24 4.99 11.14 -5.07
CA PHE A 24 5.20 11.65 -6.44
C PHE A 24 4.61 10.71 -7.49
N LEU A 25 4.86 9.41 -7.36
CA LEU A 25 4.34 8.40 -8.29
C LEU A 25 2.81 8.31 -8.25
N VAL A 26 2.20 8.39 -7.08
CA VAL A 26 0.74 8.39 -6.90
C VAL A 26 0.10 9.54 -7.68
N ILE A 27 0.61 10.75 -7.52
CA ILE A 27 0.05 11.93 -8.19
C ILE A 27 0.09 11.75 -9.71
N ILE A 28 1.22 11.32 -10.25
CA ILE A 28 1.36 11.13 -11.71
C ILE A 28 0.47 9.99 -12.21
N LYS A 29 0.40 8.86 -11.50
CA LYS A 29 -0.47 7.73 -11.86
C LYS A 29 -1.95 8.13 -11.88
N LEU A 30 -2.42 8.90 -10.88
CA LEU A 30 -3.79 9.39 -10.84
C LEU A 30 -4.11 10.28 -12.03
N ILE A 31 -3.27 11.28 -12.31
CA ILE A 31 -3.47 12.21 -13.42
C ILE A 31 -3.53 11.44 -14.74
N VAL A 32 -2.56 10.58 -15.01
CA VAL A 32 -2.50 9.83 -16.27
C VAL A 32 -3.62 8.80 -16.36
N GLY A 33 -3.98 8.12 -15.26
CA GLY A 33 -5.09 7.18 -15.22
C GLY A 33 -6.44 7.81 -15.54
N ILE A 34 -6.70 9.00 -15.00
CA ILE A 34 -7.93 9.76 -15.27
C ILE A 34 -7.97 10.21 -16.74
N ILE A 35 -6.90 10.82 -17.25
CA ILE A 35 -6.84 11.33 -18.64
C ILE A 35 -7.00 10.18 -19.65
N SER A 36 -6.47 9.00 -19.35
CA SER A 36 -6.49 7.84 -20.26
C SER A 36 -7.71 6.93 -20.07
N ASN A 37 -8.58 7.21 -19.09
CA ASN A 37 -9.70 6.34 -18.70
C ASN A 37 -9.25 4.90 -18.41
N SER A 38 -8.02 4.69 -17.91
CA SER A 38 -7.48 3.37 -17.59
C SER A 38 -7.84 2.96 -16.17
N GLN A 39 -8.67 1.91 -16.06
CA GLN A 39 -9.09 1.37 -14.77
C GLN A 39 -7.94 0.65 -14.06
N SER A 40 -7.06 -0.03 -14.80
CA SER A 40 -5.90 -0.70 -14.21
C SER A 40 -4.88 0.31 -13.66
N MET A 41 -4.65 1.44 -14.35
CA MET A 41 -3.79 2.51 -13.87
C MET A 41 -4.35 3.17 -12.62
N LEU A 42 -5.67 3.41 -12.56
CA LEU A 42 -6.33 3.95 -11.37
C LEU A 42 -6.25 2.97 -10.19
N ALA A 43 -6.44 1.67 -10.42
CA ALA A 43 -6.27 0.64 -9.40
C ALA A 43 -4.84 0.58 -8.86
N ASP A 44 -3.82 0.68 -9.73
CA ASP A 44 -2.41 0.75 -9.32
C ASP A 44 -2.09 2.04 -8.53
N ALA A 45 -2.69 3.19 -8.92
CA ALA A 45 -2.55 4.42 -8.17
C ALA A 45 -3.14 4.31 -6.76
N LEU A 46 -4.35 3.73 -6.63
CA LEU A 46 -5.00 3.52 -5.34
C LEU A 46 -4.24 2.52 -4.47
N HIS A 47 -3.69 1.46 -5.05
CA HIS A 47 -2.79 0.56 -4.34
C HIS A 47 -1.54 1.29 -3.80
N SER A 48 -0.95 2.17 -4.60
CA SER A 48 0.20 2.98 -4.16
C SER A 48 -0.16 3.99 -3.06
N ILE A 49 -1.39 4.52 -3.03
CA ILE A 49 -1.90 5.36 -1.93
C ILE A 49 -2.00 4.54 -0.63
N GLU A 50 -2.53 3.34 -0.74
CA GLU A 50 -2.70 2.42 0.37
C GLU A 50 -1.35 2.08 1.02
N ASP A 51 -0.35 1.71 0.24
CA ASP A 51 1.01 1.42 0.72
C ASP A 51 1.63 2.63 1.43
N MET A 52 1.40 3.83 0.87
CA MET A 52 1.86 5.07 1.49
C MET A 52 1.17 5.31 2.83
N MET A 53 -0.16 5.16 2.90
CA MET A 53 -0.92 5.31 4.14
C MET A 53 -0.49 4.30 5.20
N SER A 54 -0.31 3.03 4.83
CA SER A 54 0.18 1.98 5.73
C SER A 54 1.56 2.33 6.31
N SER A 55 2.45 2.87 5.48
CA SER A 55 3.80 3.29 5.91
C SER A 55 3.75 4.47 6.89
N VAL A 56 2.91 5.48 6.59
CA VAL A 56 2.73 6.67 7.47
C VAL A 56 2.13 6.25 8.81
N VAL A 57 1.11 5.42 8.78
CA VAL A 57 0.44 4.93 9.99
C VAL A 57 1.37 4.07 10.82
N SER A 58 2.13 3.17 10.22
CA SER A 58 3.14 2.37 10.93
C SER A 58 4.17 3.27 11.62
N TYR A 59 4.61 4.35 10.97
CA TYR A 59 5.52 5.31 11.57
C TYR A 59 4.91 6.04 12.78
N ILE A 60 3.66 6.52 12.65
CA ILE A 60 2.93 7.20 13.74
C ILE A 60 2.68 6.21 14.89
N ALA A 61 2.24 5.00 14.57
CA ALA A 61 1.95 3.96 15.54
C ALA A 61 3.18 3.58 16.36
N ILE A 62 4.34 3.40 15.73
CA ILE A 62 5.61 3.14 16.43
C ILE A 62 5.98 4.29 17.36
N LYS A 63 5.76 5.54 16.93
CA LYS A 63 6.06 6.72 17.75
C LYS A 63 5.14 6.83 18.98
N ILE A 64 3.86 6.48 18.83
CA ILE A 64 2.88 6.52 19.93
C ILE A 64 3.08 5.31 20.86
N SER A 65 3.25 4.10 20.29
CA SER A 65 3.41 2.87 21.08
C SER A 65 4.69 2.83 21.92
N SER A 66 5.68 3.65 21.57
CA SER A 66 6.90 3.79 22.37
C SER A 66 6.75 4.68 23.62
N LYS A 67 5.59 5.32 23.81
CA LYS A 67 5.31 6.09 25.04
C LYS A 67 5.02 5.13 26.21
N PRO A 68 5.58 5.41 27.39
CA PRO A 68 5.26 4.64 28.59
C PRO A 68 3.77 4.77 28.97
N SER A 69 3.29 3.87 29.83
CA SER A 69 1.95 3.97 30.40
C SER A 69 1.78 5.30 31.16
N ASP A 70 0.61 5.91 31.04
CA ASP A 70 0.21 7.13 31.74
C ASP A 70 -1.08 6.87 32.55
N LYS A 71 -1.58 7.90 33.25
CA LYS A 71 -2.78 7.79 34.10
C LYS A 71 -4.04 7.47 33.29
N GLU A 72 -4.12 7.90 32.03
CA GLU A 72 -5.26 7.67 31.15
C GLU A 72 -5.16 6.31 30.43
N HIS A 73 -3.93 5.82 30.24
CA HIS A 73 -3.64 4.55 29.56
C HIS A 73 -2.72 3.66 30.44
N PRO A 74 -3.27 3.03 31.49
CA PRO A 74 -2.48 2.21 32.44
C PRO A 74 -1.79 1.02 31.76
N TYR A 75 -2.36 0.49 30.67
CA TYR A 75 -1.81 -0.63 29.90
C TYR A 75 -0.85 -0.21 28.78
N GLY A 76 -0.52 1.10 28.71
CA GLY A 76 0.37 1.67 27.69
C GLY A 76 -0.27 1.82 26.31
N HIS A 77 0.51 2.38 25.39
CA HIS A 77 0.04 2.78 24.04
C HIS A 77 0.35 1.74 22.96
N GLY A 78 0.86 0.55 23.33
CA GLY A 78 1.35 -0.46 22.39
C GLY A 78 0.34 -1.00 21.37
N LYS A 79 -0.96 -0.78 21.64
CA LYS A 79 -2.04 -1.32 20.78
C LYS A 79 -2.64 -0.30 19.81
N VAL A 80 -2.20 0.93 19.84
CA VAL A 80 -2.60 1.99 18.90
C VAL A 80 -2.32 1.58 17.46
N GLU A 81 -1.26 0.82 17.21
CA GLU A 81 -0.94 0.26 15.89
C GLU A 81 -2.09 -0.58 15.30
N TYR A 82 -2.71 -1.43 16.11
CA TYR A 82 -3.82 -2.28 15.66
C TYR A 82 -5.10 -1.48 15.38
N THR A 83 -5.37 -0.41 16.14
CA THR A 83 -6.51 0.47 15.90
C THR A 83 -6.38 1.20 14.56
N PHE A 84 -5.20 1.75 14.26
CA PHE A 84 -4.94 2.39 12.99
C PHE A 84 -4.95 1.38 11.82
N SER A 85 -4.35 0.21 12.01
CA SER A 85 -4.37 -0.85 10.99
C SER A 85 -5.79 -1.32 10.69
N PHE A 86 -6.66 -1.38 11.70
CA PHE A 86 -8.07 -1.72 11.54
C PHE A 86 -8.80 -0.67 10.67
N LEU A 87 -8.62 0.62 10.96
CA LEU A 87 -9.23 1.71 10.16
C LEU A 87 -8.74 1.69 8.71
N ILE A 88 -7.43 1.53 8.49
CA ILE A 88 -6.88 1.43 7.13
C ILE A 88 -7.49 0.25 6.39
N SER A 89 -7.57 -0.92 7.02
CA SER A 89 -8.11 -2.11 6.38
C SER A 89 -9.57 -1.95 5.92
N ILE A 90 -10.38 -1.18 6.66
CA ILE A 90 -11.74 -0.83 6.23
C ILE A 90 -11.70 0.04 4.97
N ILE A 91 -10.85 1.07 4.94
CA ILE A 91 -10.69 1.94 3.77
C ILE A 91 -10.26 1.12 2.55
N MET A 92 -9.29 0.21 2.70
CA MET A 92 -8.84 -0.69 1.64
C MET A 92 -9.98 -1.52 1.05
N ILE A 93 -10.80 -2.11 1.90
CA ILE A 93 -11.96 -2.93 1.47
C ILE A 93 -12.97 -2.05 0.71
N ILE A 94 -13.27 -0.86 1.21
CA ILE A 94 -14.21 0.07 0.54
C ILE A 94 -13.67 0.49 -0.82
N VAL A 95 -12.39 0.86 -0.91
CA VAL A 95 -11.74 1.28 -2.15
C VAL A 95 -11.75 0.14 -3.16
N SER A 96 -11.40 -1.08 -2.76
CA SER A 96 -11.41 -2.24 -3.66
C SER A 96 -12.80 -2.55 -4.22
N ILE A 97 -13.83 -2.50 -3.40
CA ILE A 97 -15.24 -2.70 -3.83
C ILE A 97 -15.65 -1.60 -4.81
N THR A 98 -15.29 -0.35 -4.53
CA THR A 98 -15.60 0.79 -5.40
C THR A 98 -14.94 0.65 -6.75
N MET A 99 -13.67 0.20 -6.80
CA MET A 99 -12.94 -0.05 -8.05
C MET A 99 -13.55 -1.19 -8.86
N ILE A 100 -13.95 -2.29 -8.22
CA ILE A 100 -14.64 -3.40 -8.91
C ILE A 100 -15.96 -2.89 -9.52
N LYS A 101 -16.75 -2.14 -8.76
CA LYS A 101 -18.01 -1.55 -9.27
C LYS A 101 -17.75 -0.60 -10.46
N SER A 102 -16.76 0.26 -10.36
CA SER A 102 -16.38 1.17 -11.43
C SER A 102 -15.96 0.42 -12.69
N THR A 103 -15.13 -0.61 -12.54
CA THR A 103 -14.68 -1.44 -13.67
C THR A 103 -15.85 -2.16 -14.35
N ILE A 104 -16.76 -2.75 -13.57
CA ILE A 104 -17.96 -3.41 -14.11
C ILE A 104 -18.85 -2.39 -14.84
N SER A 105 -19.07 -1.21 -14.25
CA SER A 105 -19.84 -0.15 -14.89
C SER A 105 -19.24 0.27 -16.23
N ASN A 106 -17.91 0.40 -16.32
CA ASN A 106 -17.23 0.77 -17.55
C ASN A 106 -17.28 -0.33 -18.61
N ILE A 107 -17.26 -1.61 -18.22
CA ILE A 107 -17.49 -2.72 -19.14
C ILE A 107 -18.89 -2.63 -19.76
N ILE A 108 -19.93 -2.40 -18.94
CA ILE A 108 -21.32 -2.31 -19.38
C ILE A 108 -21.54 -1.06 -20.27
N SER A 109 -20.93 0.07 -19.90
CA SER A 109 -21.04 1.33 -20.65
C SER A 109 -20.17 1.37 -21.91
N GLY A 110 -19.34 0.36 -22.15
CA GLY A 110 -18.45 0.28 -23.31
C GLY A 110 -17.35 1.37 -23.34
N VAL A 111 -17.01 1.92 -22.16
CA VAL A 111 -15.92 2.90 -22.03
C VAL A 111 -14.61 2.22 -22.41
N ARG A 112 -13.88 2.80 -23.35
CA ARG A 112 -12.59 2.23 -23.80
C ARG A 112 -11.45 3.06 -23.24
N ILE A 113 -10.37 2.36 -22.87
CA ILE A 113 -9.10 3.00 -22.55
C ILE A 113 -8.59 3.78 -23.77
N THR A 114 -8.22 5.03 -23.55
CA THR A 114 -7.56 5.84 -24.58
C THR A 114 -6.05 5.69 -24.42
N PHE A 115 -5.40 5.07 -25.39
CA PHE A 115 -3.94 4.95 -25.36
C PHE A 115 -3.29 6.33 -25.28
N ASN A 116 -2.40 6.47 -24.30
CA ASN A 116 -1.58 7.68 -24.15
C ASN A 116 -0.14 7.23 -23.87
N ILE A 117 0.80 7.78 -24.60
CA ILE A 117 2.24 7.49 -24.43
C ILE A 117 2.73 7.76 -23.01
N TRP A 118 2.09 8.71 -22.31
CA TRP A 118 2.39 9.01 -20.91
C TRP A 118 2.12 7.85 -19.96
N MET A 119 1.16 6.95 -20.28
CA MET A 119 0.92 5.74 -19.50
C MET A 119 2.14 4.84 -19.51
N VAL A 120 2.70 4.58 -20.70
CA VAL A 120 3.92 3.77 -20.83
C VAL A 120 5.08 4.41 -20.10
N PHE A 121 5.25 5.73 -20.29
CA PHE A 121 6.33 6.48 -19.59
C PHE A 121 6.21 6.36 -18.06
N VAL A 122 5.02 6.59 -17.51
CA VAL A 122 4.77 6.51 -16.05
C VAL A 122 5.00 5.08 -15.53
N CYS A 123 4.53 4.05 -16.25
CA CYS A 123 4.77 2.65 -15.87
C CYS A 123 6.27 2.34 -15.85
N VAL A 124 7.00 2.68 -16.91
CA VAL A 124 8.44 2.41 -17.01
C VAL A 124 9.21 3.13 -15.90
N VAL A 125 8.94 4.42 -15.70
CA VAL A 125 9.59 5.21 -14.63
C VAL A 125 9.27 4.61 -13.25
N THR A 126 8.01 4.25 -13.01
CA THR A 126 7.61 3.61 -11.74
C THR A 126 8.38 2.30 -11.52
N ILE A 127 8.42 1.41 -12.52
CA ILE A 127 9.12 0.14 -12.42
C ILE A 127 10.60 0.36 -12.13
N LEU A 128 11.26 1.29 -12.81
CA LEU A 128 12.68 1.58 -12.59
C LEU A 128 12.94 2.10 -11.17
N ILE A 129 12.12 3.04 -10.69
CA ILE A 129 12.22 3.56 -9.32
C ILE A 129 12.00 2.45 -8.30
N LYS A 130 10.95 1.61 -8.49
CA LYS A 130 10.64 0.52 -7.56
C LYS A 130 11.70 -0.58 -7.57
N ILE A 131 12.32 -0.89 -8.71
CA ILE A 131 13.48 -1.79 -8.79
C ILE A 131 14.65 -1.21 -7.98
N GLY A 132 14.95 0.07 -8.14
CA GLY A 132 16.00 0.74 -7.37
C GLY A 132 15.76 0.68 -5.86
N LEU A 133 14.53 0.98 -5.43
CA LEU A 133 14.11 0.91 -4.02
C LEU A 133 14.14 -0.53 -3.49
N TYR A 134 13.70 -1.52 -4.30
CA TYR A 134 13.80 -2.93 -3.96
C TYR A 134 15.24 -3.38 -3.72
N ILE A 135 16.14 -3.06 -4.64
CA ILE A 135 17.57 -3.40 -4.52
C ILE A 135 18.17 -2.74 -3.27
N TYR A 136 17.86 -1.45 -3.05
CA TYR A 136 18.32 -0.71 -1.88
C TYR A 136 17.82 -1.34 -0.58
N SER A 137 16.52 -1.58 -0.47
CA SER A 137 15.90 -2.20 0.71
C SER A 137 16.40 -3.62 0.95
N ASN A 138 16.60 -4.42 -0.12
CA ASN A 138 17.14 -5.77 -0.01
C ASN A 138 18.59 -5.79 0.50
N ARG A 139 19.44 -4.87 0.03
CA ARG A 139 20.81 -4.73 0.58
C ARG A 139 20.79 -4.33 2.06
N LYS A 140 19.92 -3.41 2.45
CA LYS A 140 19.77 -2.98 3.85
C LYS A 140 19.19 -4.09 4.73
N TYR A 141 18.22 -4.86 4.23
CA TYR A 141 17.68 -6.02 4.93
C TYR A 141 18.73 -7.08 5.20
N LYS A 142 19.58 -7.40 4.23
CA LYS A 142 20.68 -8.37 4.43
C LYS A 142 21.62 -7.97 5.56
N LEU A 143 21.87 -6.68 5.75
CA LEU A 143 22.75 -6.14 6.78
C LEU A 143 22.07 -6.05 8.16
N THR A 144 20.79 -5.67 8.20
CA THR A 144 20.11 -5.33 9.46
C THR A 144 19.21 -6.42 9.99
N LYS A 145 18.74 -7.34 9.13
CA LYS A 145 17.71 -8.35 9.41
C LYS A 145 16.44 -7.76 10.03
N ASN A 146 16.16 -6.47 9.78
CA ASN A 146 15.05 -5.76 10.36
C ASN A 146 13.76 -6.08 9.60
N ILE A 147 12.68 -6.40 10.35
CA ILE A 147 11.38 -6.80 9.78
C ILE A 147 10.70 -5.68 8.99
N LEU A 148 10.85 -4.41 9.41
CA LEU A 148 10.28 -3.26 8.71
C LEU A 148 10.94 -3.04 7.34
N ILE A 149 12.27 -3.22 7.26
CA ILE A 149 12.99 -3.14 5.98
C ILE A 149 12.61 -4.32 5.08
N ARG A 150 12.34 -5.49 5.65
CA ARG A 150 11.81 -6.64 4.90
C ARG A 150 10.44 -6.33 4.30
N ALA A 151 9.54 -5.76 5.10
CA ALA A 151 8.21 -5.36 4.64
C ALA A 151 8.32 -4.37 3.48
N ALA A 152 9.07 -3.27 3.65
CA ALA A 152 9.28 -2.28 2.59
C ALA A 152 9.87 -2.89 1.30
N ARG A 153 10.79 -3.86 1.42
CA ARG A 153 11.33 -4.59 0.26
C ARG A 153 10.24 -5.39 -0.46
N ASP A 154 9.40 -6.10 0.30
CA ASP A 154 8.35 -6.96 -0.26
C ASP A 154 7.24 -6.10 -0.90
N ASP A 155 6.93 -4.93 -0.32
CA ASP A 155 6.02 -3.93 -0.90
C ASP A 155 6.54 -3.42 -2.25
N HIS A 156 7.79 -2.99 -2.34
CA HIS A 156 8.38 -2.56 -3.63
C HIS A 156 8.37 -3.66 -4.68
N ARG A 157 8.54 -4.92 -4.30
CA ARG A 157 8.42 -6.06 -5.21
C ARG A 157 6.98 -6.22 -5.72
N ASN A 158 5.99 -6.10 -4.85
CA ASN A 158 4.57 -6.21 -5.22
C ASN A 158 4.17 -5.08 -6.18
N ASP A 159 4.61 -3.85 -5.91
CA ASP A 159 4.41 -2.69 -6.79
C ASP A 159 4.96 -2.94 -8.21
N ILE A 160 6.13 -3.56 -8.33
CA ILE A 160 6.71 -3.92 -9.64
C ILE A 160 5.76 -4.85 -10.40
N PHE A 161 5.20 -5.88 -9.75
CA PHE A 161 4.26 -6.80 -10.39
C PHE A 161 2.96 -6.10 -10.80
N VAL A 162 2.39 -5.28 -9.93
CA VAL A 162 1.15 -4.53 -10.21
C VAL A 162 1.37 -3.57 -11.38
N THR A 163 2.40 -2.73 -11.34
CA THR A 163 2.67 -1.76 -12.42
C THR A 163 3.06 -2.45 -13.74
N THR A 164 3.72 -3.63 -13.68
CA THR A 164 3.99 -4.43 -14.88
C THR A 164 2.70 -4.93 -15.52
N SER A 165 1.71 -5.33 -14.74
CA SER A 165 0.39 -5.73 -15.23
C SER A 165 -0.32 -4.56 -15.94
N VAL A 166 -0.23 -3.34 -15.39
CA VAL A 166 -0.74 -2.12 -16.02
C VAL A 166 -0.02 -1.79 -17.32
N LEU A 167 1.30 -1.98 -17.37
CA LEU A 167 2.08 -1.79 -18.59
C LEU A 167 1.65 -2.77 -19.70
N ILE A 168 1.45 -4.04 -19.37
CA ILE A 168 0.93 -5.05 -20.30
C ILE A 168 -0.44 -4.64 -20.82
N SER A 169 -1.35 -4.20 -19.94
CA SER A 169 -2.67 -3.68 -20.31
C SER A 169 -2.57 -2.49 -21.28
N THR A 170 -1.70 -1.55 -20.98
CA THR A 170 -1.47 -0.36 -21.83
C THR A 170 -0.96 -0.76 -23.21
N ILE A 171 -0.03 -1.72 -23.32
CA ILE A 171 0.48 -2.22 -24.59
C ILE A 171 -0.63 -2.96 -25.35
N ALA A 172 -1.42 -3.79 -24.66
CA ALA A 172 -2.54 -4.51 -25.27
C ALA A 172 -3.58 -3.56 -25.88
N SER A 173 -3.79 -2.38 -25.29
CA SER A 173 -4.71 -1.37 -25.80
C SER A 173 -4.29 -0.80 -27.17
N ILE A 174 -2.99 -0.78 -27.49
CA ILE A 174 -2.47 -0.39 -28.81
C ILE A 174 -2.99 -1.34 -29.91
N PHE A 175 -3.12 -2.62 -29.57
CA PHE A 175 -3.65 -3.65 -30.48
C PHE A 175 -5.18 -3.72 -30.46
N GLY A 176 -5.87 -2.79 -29.81
CA GLY A 176 -7.33 -2.78 -29.68
C GLY A 176 -7.91 -3.79 -28.68
N ILE A 177 -7.07 -4.42 -27.86
CA ILE A 177 -7.46 -5.42 -26.86
C ILE A 177 -7.73 -4.73 -25.53
N TYR A 178 -8.84 -3.99 -25.43
CA TYR A 178 -9.18 -3.19 -24.26
C TYR A 178 -9.61 -4.00 -23.03
N TYR A 179 -10.04 -5.25 -23.21
CA TYR A 179 -10.48 -6.12 -22.10
C TYR A 179 -9.37 -6.43 -21.10
N VAL A 180 -8.11 -6.39 -21.55
CA VAL A 180 -6.94 -6.63 -20.68
C VAL A 180 -6.87 -5.63 -19.54
N ASP A 181 -7.23 -4.35 -19.77
CA ASP A 181 -7.27 -3.32 -18.75
C ASP A 181 -8.30 -3.63 -17.66
N TYR A 182 -9.49 -4.06 -18.04
CA TYR A 182 -10.53 -4.44 -17.10
C TYR A 182 -10.15 -5.69 -16.28
N ILE A 183 -9.54 -6.69 -16.93
CA ILE A 183 -9.10 -7.91 -16.26
C ILE A 183 -8.05 -7.58 -15.19
N PHE A 184 -7.01 -6.81 -15.53
CA PHE A 184 -6.00 -6.43 -14.56
C PHE A 184 -6.54 -5.50 -13.48
N SER A 185 -7.45 -4.58 -13.80
CA SER A 185 -8.13 -3.75 -12.79
C SER A 185 -8.85 -4.61 -11.74
N ILE A 186 -9.59 -5.62 -12.17
CA ILE A 186 -10.29 -6.54 -11.26
C ILE A 186 -9.28 -7.34 -10.42
N ILE A 187 -8.23 -7.88 -11.04
CA ILE A 187 -7.20 -8.66 -10.34
C ILE A 187 -6.51 -7.80 -9.27
N ILE A 188 -6.11 -6.58 -9.60
CA ILE A 188 -5.47 -5.65 -8.65
C ILE A 188 -6.44 -5.31 -7.52
N SER A 189 -7.70 -5.00 -7.83
CA SER A 189 -8.72 -4.67 -6.83
C SER A 189 -9.01 -5.85 -5.89
N LEU A 190 -9.06 -7.08 -6.41
CA LEU A 190 -9.20 -8.28 -5.58
C LEU A 190 -7.97 -8.52 -4.70
N PHE A 191 -6.78 -8.22 -5.19
CA PHE A 191 -5.55 -8.28 -4.40
C PHE A 191 -5.59 -7.30 -3.23
N ILE A 192 -6.01 -6.03 -3.47
CA ILE A 192 -6.21 -5.01 -2.43
C ILE A 192 -7.23 -5.50 -1.40
N ALA A 193 -8.38 -6.02 -1.85
CA ALA A 193 -9.40 -6.57 -0.96
C ALA A 193 -8.86 -7.69 -0.08
N PHE A 194 -8.10 -8.62 -0.66
CA PHE A 194 -7.51 -9.74 0.07
C PHE A 194 -6.55 -9.28 1.16
N VAL A 195 -5.67 -8.33 0.85
CA VAL A 195 -4.73 -7.74 1.82
C VAL A 195 -5.50 -6.99 2.91
N GLY A 196 -6.51 -6.18 2.53
CA GLY A 196 -7.36 -5.47 3.47
C GLY A 196 -8.09 -6.41 4.44
N ILE A 197 -8.70 -7.49 3.96
CA ILE A 197 -9.37 -8.49 4.80
C ILE A 197 -8.38 -9.18 5.76
N LYS A 198 -7.17 -9.47 5.30
CA LYS A 198 -6.13 -10.09 6.13
C LYS A 198 -5.71 -9.14 7.27
N ILE A 199 -5.47 -7.87 6.99
CA ILE A 199 -5.12 -6.86 8.00
C ILE A 199 -6.29 -6.65 8.96
N PHE A 200 -7.52 -6.56 8.44
CA PHE A 200 -8.74 -6.45 9.24
C PHE A 200 -8.85 -7.58 10.26
N LYS A 201 -8.73 -8.83 9.82
CA LYS A 201 -8.81 -10.00 10.71
C LYS A 201 -7.77 -9.96 11.83
N ILE A 202 -6.51 -9.65 11.48
CA ILE A 202 -5.42 -9.59 12.47
C ILE A 202 -5.70 -8.48 13.50
N SER A 203 -6.04 -7.28 13.04
CA SER A 203 -6.28 -6.12 13.90
C SER A 203 -7.51 -6.33 14.79
N TYR A 204 -8.59 -6.84 14.21
CA TYR A 204 -9.84 -7.16 14.92
C TYR A 204 -9.63 -8.19 16.03
N MET A 205 -8.92 -9.30 15.74
CA MET A 205 -8.62 -10.34 16.75
C MET A 205 -7.85 -9.76 17.94
N VAL A 206 -6.85 -8.93 17.68
CA VAL A 206 -6.06 -8.30 18.76
C VAL A 206 -6.92 -7.33 19.58
N LEU A 207 -7.80 -6.55 18.94
CA LEU A 207 -8.68 -5.61 19.62
C LEU A 207 -9.75 -6.30 20.48
N ILE A 208 -10.33 -7.42 20.00
CA ILE A 208 -11.31 -8.21 20.76
C ILE A 208 -10.67 -8.91 21.94
N CYS A 209 -9.51 -9.54 21.78
CA CYS A 209 -8.81 -10.18 22.90
C CYS A 209 -8.59 -9.21 24.08
N LEU A 210 -8.54 -7.91 23.80
CA LEU A 210 -8.44 -6.87 24.83
C LEU A 210 -9.70 -6.67 25.67
N LEU A 211 -10.86 -6.79 25.05
CA LEU A 211 -12.15 -6.68 25.72
C LEU A 211 -12.38 -7.81 26.75
N TYR A 212 -11.84 -9.00 26.44
CA TYR A 212 -11.97 -10.18 27.30
C TYR A 212 -10.87 -10.34 28.34
N THR A 213 -9.73 -9.65 28.20
CA THR A 213 -8.60 -9.69 29.17
C THR A 213 -8.57 -8.48 30.10
N SER A 214 -9.54 -7.57 30.01
CA SER A 214 -9.72 -6.53 31.01
C SER A 214 -10.20 -7.18 32.31
N PRO A 215 -9.49 -7.03 33.45
CA PRO A 215 -9.95 -7.57 34.72
C PRO A 215 -11.33 -6.99 35.02
N SER A 216 -12.27 -7.89 35.33
CA SER A 216 -13.60 -7.48 35.77
C SER A 216 -13.47 -6.58 36.99
N PRO A 217 -14.27 -5.50 37.12
CA PRO A 217 -14.30 -4.69 38.35
C PRO A 217 -14.72 -5.47 39.58
N ARG A 218 -14.95 -6.78 39.46
CA ARG A 218 -15.39 -7.71 40.50
C ARG A 218 -14.29 -8.65 41.01
N ASP A 219 -13.09 -8.62 40.43
CA ASP A 219 -11.89 -9.32 40.90
C ASP A 219 -10.93 -8.32 41.58
#